data_283b171e172dc387fb2432582d2c9174
#
_entry.id   283b171e172dc387fb2432582d2c9174
#
_cell.length_a   1.000
_cell.length_b   1.000
_cell.length_c   1.000
_cell.angle_alpha   90.00
_cell.angle_beta   90.00
_cell.angle_gamma   90.00
#
_symmetry.space_group_name_H-M   'P 1'
#
loop_
_entity.id
_entity.type
_entity.pdbx_description
1 polymer ?
#
loop_
_entity_poly.entity_id
_entity_poly.type
_entity_poly.pdbx_seq_one_letter_code
_entity_poly.pdbx_strand_id
1 'polypeptide(L)'
;NFGAVRKKESVLYDLASHDISMVLSITKTMPKNVEVNAIFSNSKKIADYINVILYFEKDLIAIINSDWTSPYKEHRFSVLGSKGSLIFDDTKDWPNKLIINPSYLNKEKKVIYKPERTIPILHEEPLKKEVETFLKCVEKSYKPITNIDEGIKVQIVLDMIDKKLKEKYG
;
A
#
# COMPACT_ATOMS: atom_id res chain seq x y z
N ASN A 1 5.99 -9.02 15.25
CA ASN A 1 7.31 -8.45 15.59
C ASN A 1 7.12 -6.97 15.86
N PHE A 2 7.36 -6.56 17.11
CA PHE A 2 7.47 -5.14 17.42
C PHE A 2 8.54 -4.56 16.51
N GLY A 3 8.14 -3.64 15.62
CA GLY A 3 9.06 -2.89 14.80
C GLY A 3 9.97 -2.01 15.68
N ALA A 4 11.09 -1.59 15.16
CA ALA A 4 11.91 -0.60 15.85
C ALA A 4 11.14 0.73 15.82
N VAL A 5 10.57 1.13 16.96
CA VAL A 5 9.92 2.44 17.12
C VAL A 5 10.94 3.53 16.80
N ARG A 6 10.74 4.25 15.72
CA ARG A 6 11.66 5.29 15.29
C ARG A 6 11.44 6.59 16.04
N LYS A 7 12.52 7.28 16.37
CA LYS A 7 12.46 8.53 17.14
C LYS A 7 12.40 9.79 16.28
N LYS A 8 12.68 9.68 14.98
CA LYS A 8 12.81 10.85 14.08
C LYS A 8 11.82 10.81 12.91
N GLU A 9 11.29 9.65 12.57
CA GLU A 9 10.40 9.45 11.43
C GLU A 9 9.04 8.95 11.90
N SER A 10 7.99 9.38 11.25
CA SER A 10 6.62 8.89 11.48
C SER A 10 6.40 7.59 10.68
N VAL A 11 5.54 6.72 11.18
CA VAL A 11 5.07 5.54 10.49
C VAL A 11 4.50 5.86 9.09
N LEU A 12 4.03 7.09 8.88
CA LEU A 12 3.58 7.59 7.59
C LEU A 12 4.69 7.52 6.53
N TYR A 13 5.88 8.01 6.85
CA TYR A 13 7.00 8.05 5.90
C TYR A 13 7.73 6.71 5.81
N ASP A 14 7.80 5.95 6.91
CA ASP A 14 8.53 4.68 6.97
C ASP A 14 7.77 3.54 6.29
N LEU A 15 6.47 3.39 6.56
CA LEU A 15 5.67 2.26 6.08
C LEU A 15 4.63 2.64 5.03
N ALA A 16 3.79 3.65 5.31
CA ALA A 16 2.67 3.97 4.44
C ALA A 16 3.08 4.52 3.06
N SER A 17 4.28 5.06 2.91
CA SER A 17 4.82 5.47 1.61
C SER A 17 4.86 4.32 0.59
N HIS A 18 5.19 3.12 1.02
CA HIS A 18 5.18 1.91 0.18
C HIS A 18 3.75 1.54 -0.24
N ASP A 19 2.81 1.56 0.70
CA ASP A 19 1.40 1.25 0.42
C ASP A 19 0.78 2.28 -0.53
N ILE A 20 1.08 3.57 -0.35
CA ILE A 20 0.66 4.64 -1.26
C ILE A 20 1.21 4.38 -2.67
N SER A 21 2.47 4.00 -2.81
CA SER A 21 3.08 3.67 -4.10
C SER A 21 2.34 2.52 -4.79
N MET A 22 2.02 1.44 -4.06
CA MET A 22 1.25 0.31 -4.58
C MET A 22 -0.15 0.73 -5.02
N VAL A 23 -0.86 1.51 -4.19
CA VAL A 23 -2.20 2.02 -4.53
C VAL A 23 -2.16 2.86 -5.81
N LEU A 24 -1.25 3.83 -5.91
CA LEU A 24 -1.10 4.67 -7.10
C LEU A 24 -0.70 3.86 -8.34
N SER A 25 0.12 2.82 -8.16
CA SER A 25 0.51 1.92 -9.24
C SER A 25 -0.68 1.13 -9.81
N ILE A 26 -1.66 0.77 -8.98
CA ILE A 26 -2.86 0.03 -9.41
C ILE A 26 -3.92 0.97 -9.95
N THR A 27 -4.22 2.05 -9.25
CA THR A 27 -5.29 3.00 -9.62
C THR A 27 -4.95 3.86 -10.83
N LYS A 28 -3.66 4.12 -11.06
CA LYS A 28 -3.11 5.02 -12.09
C LYS A 28 -3.64 6.45 -12.03
N THR A 29 -4.24 6.84 -10.90
CA THR A 29 -4.83 8.16 -10.68
C THR A 29 -4.44 8.70 -9.30
N MET A 30 -4.50 10.01 -9.15
CA MET A 30 -4.29 10.67 -7.86
C MET A 30 -5.58 10.71 -7.05
N PRO A 31 -5.52 10.61 -5.70
CA PRO A 31 -6.69 10.80 -4.86
C PRO A 31 -7.15 12.26 -4.92
N LYS A 32 -8.47 12.47 -4.86
CA LYS A 32 -9.09 13.81 -4.76
C LYS A 32 -9.03 14.37 -3.35
N ASN A 33 -9.13 13.50 -2.36
CA ASN A 33 -9.17 13.86 -0.95
C ASN A 33 -8.53 12.76 -0.11
N VAL A 34 -8.10 13.13 1.09
CA VAL A 34 -7.54 12.21 2.08
C VAL A 34 -8.16 12.48 3.44
N GLU A 35 -8.38 11.41 4.20
CA GLU A 35 -8.68 11.46 5.62
C GLU A 35 -7.60 10.70 6.38
N VAL A 36 -7.29 11.15 7.60
CA VAL A 36 -6.28 10.50 8.42
C VAL A 36 -6.66 10.48 9.89
N ASN A 37 -6.37 9.36 10.53
CA ASN A 37 -6.37 9.21 11.97
C ASN A 37 -4.98 8.73 12.41
N ALA A 38 -4.51 9.20 13.56
CA ALA A 38 -3.20 8.87 14.07
C ALA A 38 -3.22 8.66 15.58
N ILE A 39 -2.30 7.84 16.08
CA ILE A 39 -2.01 7.65 17.51
C ILE A 39 -0.54 8.03 17.73
N PHE A 40 -0.30 8.77 18.81
CA PHE A 40 1.00 9.32 19.21
C PHE A 40 1.34 8.79 20.61
N SER A 41 1.74 7.52 20.70
CA SER A 41 1.98 6.86 22.00
C SER A 41 3.34 7.23 22.62
N ASN A 42 4.36 7.32 21.76
CA ASN A 42 5.75 7.50 22.21
C ASN A 42 6.27 8.93 22.03
N SER A 43 5.59 9.75 21.27
CA SER A 43 5.96 11.14 21.00
C SER A 43 4.72 11.95 20.65
N LYS A 44 4.63 13.19 21.14
CA LYS A 44 3.53 14.10 20.74
C LYS A 44 3.60 14.55 19.27
N LYS A 45 4.69 14.28 18.56
CA LYS A 45 4.93 14.76 17.19
C LYS A 45 5.09 13.65 16.15
N ILE A 46 5.31 12.42 16.58
CA ILE A 46 5.62 11.28 15.70
C ILE A 46 4.53 10.24 15.88
N ALA A 47 3.76 10.01 14.84
CA ALA A 47 2.70 9.00 14.86
C ALA A 47 3.30 7.59 14.85
N ASP A 48 2.83 6.75 15.76
CA ASP A 48 3.17 5.33 15.86
C ASP A 48 2.20 4.45 15.08
N TYR A 49 0.98 4.92 14.93
CA TYR A 49 -0.10 4.32 14.14
C TYR A 49 -0.76 5.37 13.29
N ILE A 50 -1.09 5.00 12.05
CA ILE A 50 -1.95 5.78 11.17
C ILE A 50 -2.97 4.90 10.47
N ASN A 51 -4.15 5.48 10.27
CA ASN A 51 -5.18 5.02 9.36
C ASN A 51 -5.41 6.12 8.34
N VAL A 52 -5.20 5.84 7.07
CA VAL A 52 -5.38 6.78 5.96
C VAL A 52 -6.45 6.27 5.03
N ILE A 53 -7.37 7.14 4.63
CA ILE A 53 -8.37 6.86 3.61
C ILE A 53 -8.11 7.79 2.44
N LEU A 54 -7.86 7.22 1.27
CA LEU A 54 -7.66 7.92 0.01
C LEU A 54 -8.93 7.81 -0.84
N TYR A 55 -9.53 8.94 -1.17
CA TYR A 55 -10.73 9.00 -2.00
C TYR A 55 -10.35 9.34 -3.44
N PHE A 56 -10.77 8.51 -4.36
CA PHE A 56 -10.54 8.67 -5.80
C PHE A 56 -11.84 9.00 -6.55
N GLU A 57 -11.74 9.12 -7.88
CA GLU A 57 -12.91 9.19 -8.74
C GLU A 57 -13.72 7.87 -8.74
N LYS A 58 -15.00 7.96 -9.10
CA LYS A 58 -15.88 6.79 -9.33
C LYS A 58 -16.01 5.87 -8.13
N ASP A 59 -16.12 6.45 -6.93
CA ASP A 59 -16.33 5.74 -5.65
C ASP A 59 -15.21 4.74 -5.29
N LEU A 60 -14.03 4.90 -5.87
CA LEU A 60 -12.86 4.12 -5.50
C LEU A 60 -12.26 4.69 -4.22
N ILE A 61 -12.04 3.81 -3.25
CA ILE A 61 -11.44 4.14 -1.95
C ILE A 61 -10.28 3.19 -1.70
N ALA A 62 -9.17 3.72 -1.17
CA ALA A 62 -8.10 2.91 -0.60
C ALA A 62 -7.96 3.22 0.89
N ILE A 63 -7.77 2.18 1.69
CA ILE A 63 -7.57 2.29 3.14
C ILE A 63 -6.20 1.70 3.45
N ILE A 64 -5.37 2.49 4.13
CA ILE A 64 -4.03 2.11 4.56
C ILE A 64 -3.98 2.16 6.08
N ASN A 65 -3.52 1.07 6.69
CA ASN A 65 -3.25 1.00 8.12
C ASN A 65 -1.79 0.64 8.30
N SER A 66 -1.05 1.45 9.02
CA SER A 66 0.36 1.19 9.30
C SER A 66 0.68 1.51 10.75
N ASP A 67 1.41 0.62 11.41
CA ASP A 67 1.85 0.80 12.80
C ASP A 67 3.18 0.10 13.07
N TRP A 68 3.85 0.54 14.13
CA TRP A 68 5.07 -0.09 14.64
C TRP A 68 4.82 -0.92 15.89
N THR A 69 3.63 -0.84 16.46
CA THR A 69 3.32 -1.35 17.80
C THR A 69 2.61 -2.69 17.78
N SER A 70 2.18 -3.16 16.61
CA SER A 70 1.56 -4.48 16.47
C SER A 70 2.53 -5.61 16.83
N PRO A 71 2.13 -6.51 17.74
CA PRO A 71 2.93 -7.70 18.04
C PRO A 71 2.93 -8.73 16.90
N TYR A 72 2.01 -8.58 15.95
CA TYR A 72 1.86 -9.46 14.81
C TYR A 72 2.46 -8.81 13.57
N LYS A 73 3.16 -9.60 12.75
CA LYS A 73 3.59 -9.17 11.43
C LYS A 73 2.41 -9.33 10.48
N GLU A 74 1.82 -8.22 10.07
CA GLU A 74 0.88 -8.15 8.96
C GLU A 74 1.49 -7.35 7.81
N HIS A 75 1.45 -7.91 6.61
CA HIS A 75 1.79 -7.19 5.39
C HIS A 75 0.90 -7.73 4.29
N ARG A 76 -0.29 -7.18 4.21
CA ARG A 76 -1.36 -7.67 3.34
C ARG A 76 -1.96 -6.54 2.51
N PHE A 77 -2.02 -6.76 1.21
CA PHE A 77 -2.65 -5.87 0.26
C PHE A 77 -3.86 -6.56 -0.38
N SER A 78 -5.03 -5.94 -0.28
CA SER A 78 -6.28 -6.51 -0.78
C SER A 78 -6.94 -5.57 -1.78
N VAL A 79 -7.36 -6.09 -2.92
CA VAL A 79 -8.13 -5.35 -3.92
C VAL A 79 -9.49 -6.01 -4.08
N LEU A 80 -10.55 -5.26 -3.80
CA LEU A 80 -11.92 -5.71 -3.99
C LEU A 80 -12.51 -5.04 -5.23
N GLY A 81 -12.90 -5.83 -6.20
CA GLY A 81 -13.50 -5.36 -7.45
C GLY A 81 -14.84 -6.01 -7.74
N SER A 82 -15.54 -5.49 -8.74
CA SER A 82 -16.87 -5.99 -9.15
C SER A 82 -16.84 -7.42 -9.73
N LYS A 83 -15.69 -7.97 -10.06
CA LYS A 83 -15.52 -9.31 -10.65
C LYS A 83 -14.80 -10.30 -9.73
N GLY A 84 -14.54 -9.90 -8.48
CA GLY A 84 -13.81 -10.69 -7.50
C GLY A 84 -12.82 -9.87 -6.69
N SER A 85 -11.96 -10.55 -5.94
CA SER A 85 -10.93 -9.93 -5.12
C SER A 85 -9.57 -10.57 -5.36
N LEU A 86 -8.52 -9.77 -5.14
CA LEU A 86 -7.13 -10.20 -5.10
C LEU A 86 -6.58 -9.92 -3.71
N ILE A 87 -5.79 -10.83 -3.18
CA ILE A 87 -5.09 -10.69 -1.91
C ILE A 87 -3.64 -11.05 -2.14
N PHE A 88 -2.75 -10.10 -1.85
CA PHE A 88 -1.32 -10.35 -1.70
C PHE A 88 -0.99 -10.34 -0.22
N ASP A 89 -0.41 -11.41 0.28
CA ASP A 89 0.01 -11.56 1.68
C ASP A 89 1.50 -11.93 1.72
N ASP A 90 2.33 -10.94 2.06
CA ASP A 90 3.78 -11.11 2.08
C ASP A 90 4.27 -11.99 3.24
N THR A 91 3.41 -12.32 4.20
CA THR A 91 3.74 -13.23 5.30
C THR A 91 3.66 -14.69 4.92
N LYS A 92 3.08 -15.01 3.75
CA LYS A 92 2.96 -16.38 3.23
C LYS A 92 4.22 -16.81 2.52
N ASP A 93 4.40 -18.13 2.47
CA ASP A 93 5.48 -18.75 1.68
C ASP A 93 5.19 -18.60 0.18
N TRP A 94 6.26 -18.49 -0.61
CA TRP A 94 6.20 -18.63 -2.04
C TRP A 94 5.78 -20.07 -2.43
N PRO A 95 4.87 -20.29 -3.37
CA PRO A 95 4.19 -19.34 -4.27
C PRO A 95 2.82 -18.84 -3.77
N ASN A 96 2.49 -19.00 -2.48
CA ASN A 96 1.14 -18.81 -1.94
C ASN A 96 0.78 -17.36 -1.59
N LYS A 97 1.64 -16.40 -1.96
CA LYS A 97 1.45 -14.98 -1.60
C LYS A 97 0.29 -14.30 -2.30
N LEU A 98 -0.05 -14.73 -3.52
CA LEU A 98 -1.10 -14.10 -4.31
C LEU A 98 -2.30 -15.03 -4.50
N ILE A 99 -3.44 -14.58 -4.02
CA ILE A 99 -4.70 -15.32 -4.05
C ILE A 99 -5.74 -14.52 -4.83
N ILE A 100 -6.48 -15.18 -5.71
CA ILE A 100 -7.66 -14.63 -6.38
C ILE A 100 -8.91 -15.36 -5.91
N ASN A 101 -9.92 -14.60 -5.51
CA ASN A 101 -11.27 -15.10 -5.29
C ASN A 101 -12.19 -14.47 -6.35
N PRO A 102 -12.61 -15.22 -7.39
CA PRO A 102 -13.42 -14.70 -8.47
C PRO A 102 -14.92 -14.66 -8.17
N SER A 103 -15.33 -14.82 -6.91
CA SER A 103 -16.72 -14.66 -6.49
C SER A 103 -17.14 -13.19 -6.61
N TYR A 104 -18.37 -12.95 -7.01
CA TYR A 104 -18.87 -11.60 -7.28
C TYR A 104 -20.38 -11.49 -7.04
N LEU A 105 -20.86 -10.25 -6.95
CA LEU A 105 -22.30 -9.96 -6.95
C LEU A 105 -22.79 -9.81 -8.39
N ASN A 106 -23.83 -10.59 -8.75
CA ASN A 106 -24.47 -10.44 -10.05
C ASN A 106 -25.40 -9.19 -10.08
N LYS A 107 -26.04 -8.93 -11.21
CA LYS A 107 -26.95 -7.79 -11.38
C LYS A 107 -28.17 -7.82 -10.43
N GLU A 108 -28.56 -9.00 -9.96
CA GLU A 108 -29.64 -9.23 -9.01
C GLU A 108 -29.18 -9.14 -7.55
N LYS A 109 -27.92 -8.70 -7.31
CA LYS A 109 -27.28 -8.64 -5.98
C LYS A 109 -27.16 -9.99 -5.26
N LYS A 110 -27.17 -11.09 -6.01
CA LYS A 110 -26.88 -12.42 -5.48
C LYS A 110 -25.39 -12.72 -5.61
N VAL A 111 -24.84 -13.35 -4.56
CA VAL A 111 -23.43 -13.78 -4.58
C VAL A 111 -23.27 -14.99 -5.49
N ILE A 112 -22.41 -14.89 -6.47
CA ILE A 112 -21.96 -15.99 -7.31
C ILE A 112 -20.65 -16.49 -6.74
N TYR A 113 -20.68 -17.63 -6.08
CA TYR A 113 -19.51 -18.26 -5.50
C TYR A 113 -18.69 -18.96 -6.57
N LYS A 114 -17.38 -18.75 -6.52
CA LYS A 114 -16.39 -19.44 -7.34
C LYS A 114 -15.21 -19.86 -6.48
N PRO A 115 -14.53 -20.98 -6.78
CA PRO A 115 -13.42 -21.44 -5.99
C PRO A 115 -12.28 -20.43 -6.00
N GLU A 116 -11.74 -20.18 -4.82
CA GLU A 116 -10.50 -19.46 -4.63
C GLU A 116 -9.33 -20.23 -5.22
N ARG A 117 -8.34 -19.52 -5.74
CA ARG A 117 -7.12 -20.13 -6.27
C ARG A 117 -5.90 -19.27 -6.01
N THR A 118 -4.79 -19.90 -5.79
CA THR A 118 -3.48 -19.25 -5.74
C THR A 118 -3.00 -18.93 -7.15
N ILE A 119 -2.44 -17.76 -7.34
CA ILE A 119 -1.72 -17.38 -8.56
C ILE A 119 -0.24 -17.57 -8.26
N PRO A 120 0.44 -18.55 -8.89
CA PRO A 120 1.86 -18.75 -8.67
C PRO A 120 2.65 -17.52 -9.11
N ILE A 121 3.49 -17.02 -8.23
CA ILE A 121 4.46 -15.95 -8.53
C ILE A 121 5.86 -16.51 -8.35
N LEU A 122 6.78 -16.04 -9.21
CA LEU A 122 8.17 -16.47 -9.14
C LEU A 122 8.80 -15.98 -7.83
N HIS A 123 9.61 -16.86 -7.24
CA HIS A 123 10.42 -16.47 -6.10
C HIS A 123 11.56 -15.56 -6.58
N GLU A 124 11.45 -14.28 -6.29
CA GLU A 124 12.48 -13.29 -6.56
C GLU A 124 12.77 -12.51 -5.28
N GLU A 125 14.03 -12.26 -5.00
CA GLU A 125 14.41 -11.39 -3.89
C GLU A 125 14.21 -9.92 -4.30
N PRO A 126 13.32 -9.15 -3.62
CA PRO A 126 12.94 -7.80 -4.07
C PRO A 126 14.11 -6.84 -4.20
N LEU A 127 15.01 -6.79 -3.20
CA LEU A 127 16.17 -5.90 -3.23
C LEU A 127 17.15 -6.23 -4.37
N LYS A 128 17.38 -7.52 -4.62
CA LYS A 128 18.20 -7.96 -5.75
C LYS A 128 17.60 -7.50 -7.08
N LYS A 129 16.28 -7.66 -7.24
CA LYS A 129 15.56 -7.23 -8.44
C LYS A 129 15.62 -5.73 -8.65
N GLU A 130 15.53 -4.96 -7.58
CA GLU A 130 15.66 -3.49 -7.62
C GLU A 130 17.05 -3.09 -8.13
N VAL A 131 18.12 -3.64 -7.54
CA VAL A 131 19.50 -3.36 -7.94
C VAL A 131 19.76 -3.76 -9.40
N GLU A 132 19.34 -4.97 -9.81
CA GLU A 132 19.47 -5.42 -11.20
C GLU A 132 18.72 -4.50 -12.18
N THR A 133 17.54 -4.03 -11.80
CA THR A 133 16.76 -3.11 -12.63
C THR A 133 17.46 -1.76 -12.74
N PHE A 134 17.99 -1.23 -11.64
CA PHE A 134 18.78 0.00 -11.65
C PHE A 134 20.01 -0.10 -12.59
N LEU A 135 20.79 -1.17 -12.45
CA LEU A 135 21.96 -1.41 -13.32
C LEU A 135 21.58 -1.47 -14.79
N LYS A 136 20.49 -2.19 -15.14
CA LYS A 136 19.96 -2.24 -16.51
C LYS A 136 19.56 -0.87 -17.04
N CYS A 137 18.96 -0.02 -16.19
CA CYS A 137 18.60 1.34 -16.59
C CYS A 137 19.83 2.19 -16.90
N VAL A 138 20.89 2.06 -16.10
CA VAL A 138 22.17 2.77 -16.32
C VAL A 138 22.83 2.29 -17.59
N GLU A 139 22.97 0.97 -17.77
CA GLU A 139 23.67 0.39 -18.93
C GLU A 139 22.94 0.64 -20.26
N LYS A 140 21.63 0.57 -20.26
CA LYS A 140 20.80 0.61 -21.47
C LYS A 140 20.05 1.93 -21.68
N SER A 141 20.26 2.90 -20.79
CA SER A 141 19.60 4.22 -20.81
C SER A 141 18.08 4.13 -20.95
N TYR A 142 17.46 3.12 -20.32
CA TYR A 142 16.01 3.00 -20.36
C TYR A 142 15.35 3.55 -19.08
N LYS A 143 14.11 4.03 -19.20
CA LYS A 143 13.37 4.61 -18.09
C LYS A 143 12.85 3.50 -17.15
N PRO A 144 13.16 3.54 -15.84
CA PRO A 144 12.63 2.56 -14.89
C PRO A 144 11.12 2.68 -14.73
N ILE A 145 10.47 1.59 -14.34
CA ILE A 145 9.02 1.56 -14.04
C ILE A 145 8.72 2.52 -12.89
N THR A 146 9.53 2.44 -11.82
CA THR A 146 9.47 3.36 -10.67
C THR A 146 10.46 4.49 -10.87
N ASN A 147 10.02 5.53 -11.54
CA ASN A 147 10.84 6.71 -11.85
C ASN A 147 10.51 7.89 -10.95
N ILE A 148 11.20 9.02 -11.16
CA ILE A 148 11.01 10.24 -10.36
C ILE A 148 9.55 10.74 -10.40
N ASP A 149 8.83 10.58 -11.51
CA ASP A 149 7.45 11.03 -11.61
C ASP A 149 6.53 10.25 -10.67
N GLU A 150 6.80 8.93 -10.50
CA GLU A 150 6.08 8.09 -9.53
C GLU A 150 6.44 8.50 -8.08
N GLY A 151 7.71 8.78 -7.81
CA GLY A 151 8.14 9.30 -6.51
C GLY A 151 7.48 10.63 -6.15
N ILE A 152 7.38 11.56 -7.11
CA ILE A 152 6.69 12.85 -6.92
C ILE A 152 5.21 12.63 -6.58
N LYS A 153 4.51 11.72 -7.24
CA LYS A 153 3.10 11.43 -6.93
C LYS A 153 2.92 10.91 -5.51
N VAL A 154 3.80 10.01 -5.06
CA VAL A 154 3.79 9.52 -3.68
C VAL A 154 4.00 10.69 -2.71
N GLN A 155 4.98 11.58 -2.97
CA GLN A 155 5.26 12.73 -2.14
C GLN A 155 4.06 13.68 -2.05
N ILE A 156 3.37 13.94 -3.15
CA ILE A 156 2.15 14.78 -3.16
C ILE A 156 1.08 14.19 -2.22
N VAL A 157 0.88 12.87 -2.25
CA VAL A 157 -0.09 12.22 -1.34
C VAL A 157 0.36 12.30 0.11
N LEU A 158 1.65 12.09 0.38
CA LEU A 158 2.22 12.26 1.73
C LEU A 158 2.01 13.68 2.25
N ASP A 159 2.21 14.70 1.42
CA ASP A 159 2.01 16.11 1.78
C ASP A 159 0.52 16.41 2.07
N MET A 160 -0.41 15.82 1.31
CA MET A 160 -1.85 15.92 1.59
C MET A 160 -2.19 15.33 2.95
N ILE A 161 -1.63 14.17 3.29
CA ILE A 161 -1.85 13.49 4.58
C ILE A 161 -1.23 14.30 5.72
N ASP A 162 0.00 14.76 5.56
CA ASP A 162 0.73 15.54 6.58
C ASP A 162 0.00 16.86 6.88
N LYS A 163 -0.53 17.52 5.86
CA LYS A 163 -1.39 18.71 6.04
C LYS A 163 -2.60 18.37 6.91
N LYS A 164 -3.30 17.27 6.62
CA LYS A 164 -4.46 16.83 7.40
C LYS A 164 -4.10 16.44 8.84
N LEU A 165 -2.94 15.82 9.05
CA LEU A 165 -2.43 15.52 10.39
C LEU A 165 -2.19 16.80 11.19
N LYS A 166 -1.57 17.81 10.58
CA LYS A 166 -1.33 19.12 11.22
C LYS A 166 -2.64 19.87 11.52
N GLU A 167 -3.61 19.85 10.62
CA GLU A 167 -4.94 20.43 10.84
C GLU A 167 -5.68 19.78 12.01
N LYS A 168 -5.49 18.49 12.24
CA LYS A 168 -6.25 17.72 13.24
C LYS A 168 -5.56 17.60 14.59
N TYR A 169 -4.22 17.56 14.62
CA TYR A 169 -3.42 17.24 15.81
C TYR A 169 -2.31 18.27 16.11
N GLY A 170 -2.14 19.28 15.27
CA GLY A 170 -1.12 20.33 15.40
C GLY A 170 -1.46 21.48 16.33
#